data_8b2c3855cfeb8b31abceed14c6a4bb21
#
_entry.id   8b2c3855cfeb8b31abceed14c6a4bb21
#
_cell.length_a   1.000
_cell.length_b   1.000
_cell.length_c   1.000
_cell.angle_alpha   90.00
_cell.angle_beta   90.00
_cell.angle_gamma   90.00
#
_symmetry.space_group_name_H-M   'P 1'
#
loop_
_entity.id
_entity.type
_entity.pdbx_description
1 polymer ?
#
loop_
_entity_poly.entity_id
_entity_poly.type
_entity_poly.pdbx_seq_one_letter_code
_entity_poly.pdbx_strand_id
1 'polypeptide(L)'
;MTQNPTRRPGPSRFSRLRALPPWSLVAAGVLAGGLLGGGYGVLRTPQYTATSYVVAVPGEQSDTATALGFAQAYGRVATQVAVLADAQARAGVPMATLRDSVRTATSPDAPMVAVSATSPRPAQAAGMANAVARALARHADAAKAATHVDLMQFSPAVPPTEPSSPSAGVTGLIGASAGGLLGGLALLVRPRCRPEDECVRASVPGPAVAADARGRL
;
A
#
# COMPACT_ATOMS: atom_id res chain seq x y z
N MET A 1 -67.61 17.08 22.04
CA MET A 1 -66.42 17.97 21.90
C MET A 1 -65.24 17.27 22.55
N THR A 2 -64.45 16.57 21.77
CA THR A 2 -63.25 15.87 22.23
C THR A 2 -62.06 16.32 21.35
N GLN A 3 -61.23 17.21 21.93
CA GLN A 3 -60.02 17.72 21.31
C GLN A 3 -58.93 16.61 21.40
N ASN A 4 -58.44 16.19 20.26
CA ASN A 4 -57.33 15.24 20.10
C ASN A 4 -56.03 16.05 20.16
N PRO A 5 -55.12 15.85 21.15
CA PRO A 5 -53.84 16.57 21.18
C PRO A 5 -52.90 15.95 20.14
N THR A 6 -52.62 16.73 19.10
CA THR A 6 -51.58 16.41 18.09
C THR A 6 -50.22 16.34 18.75
N ARG A 7 -49.70 15.14 18.93
CA ARG A 7 -48.31 14.85 19.34
C ARG A 7 -47.35 15.42 18.30
N ARG A 8 -46.67 16.50 18.62
CA ARG A 8 -45.55 17.01 17.83
C ARG A 8 -44.40 16.01 17.89
N PRO A 9 -43.92 15.47 16.76
CA PRO A 9 -42.72 14.64 16.77
C PRO A 9 -41.53 15.49 17.18
N GLY A 10 -40.83 15.09 18.25
CA GLY A 10 -39.60 15.74 18.69
C GLY A 10 -38.50 15.65 17.60
N PRO A 11 -37.58 16.62 17.58
CA PRO A 11 -36.51 16.66 16.56
C PRO A 11 -35.67 15.38 16.66
N SER A 12 -35.69 14.57 15.62
CA SER A 12 -34.88 13.35 15.51
C SER A 12 -33.39 13.79 15.53
N ARG A 13 -32.56 13.04 16.26
CA ARG A 13 -31.11 13.30 16.40
C ARG A 13 -30.39 13.37 15.04
N PHE A 14 -30.99 12.88 13.97
CA PHE A 14 -30.49 12.95 12.59
C PHE A 14 -30.61 14.34 11.94
N SER A 15 -31.43 15.25 12.47
CA SER A 15 -31.57 16.60 11.90
C SER A 15 -30.37 17.52 12.19
N ARG A 16 -29.56 17.20 13.20
CA ARG A 16 -28.35 17.98 13.52
C ARG A 16 -27.19 17.74 12.55
N LEU A 17 -27.16 16.57 11.86
CA LEU A 17 -26.14 16.26 10.83
C LEU A 17 -26.35 17.05 9.52
N ARG A 18 -27.54 17.63 9.30
CA ARG A 18 -27.83 18.46 8.12
C ARG A 18 -27.31 19.91 8.22
N ALA A 19 -26.97 20.37 9.42
CA ALA A 19 -26.50 21.73 9.66
C ALA A 19 -24.98 21.91 9.56
N LEU A 20 -24.22 20.82 9.31
CA LEU A 20 -22.76 20.90 9.17
C LEU A 20 -22.38 21.47 7.81
N PRO A 21 -21.43 22.43 7.76
CA PRO A 21 -20.96 23.01 6.52
C PRO A 21 -20.41 21.88 5.60
N PRO A 22 -20.58 21.99 4.29
CA PRO A 22 -20.27 20.88 3.36
C PRO A 22 -18.82 20.42 3.42
N TRP A 23 -17.89 21.28 3.75
CA TRP A 23 -16.47 20.93 3.89
C TRP A 23 -16.15 20.11 5.15
N SER A 24 -17.05 20.03 6.12
CA SER A 24 -16.86 19.20 7.32
C SER A 24 -16.78 17.71 7.01
N LEU A 25 -17.41 17.25 5.92
CA LEU A 25 -17.29 15.86 5.46
C LEU A 25 -15.89 15.56 4.97
N VAL A 26 -15.28 16.51 4.27
CA VAL A 26 -13.87 16.37 3.82
C VAL A 26 -12.94 16.38 5.02
N ALA A 27 -13.13 17.34 5.95
CA ALA A 27 -12.32 17.41 7.17
C ALA A 27 -12.44 16.14 8.03
N ALA A 28 -13.65 15.62 8.20
CA ALA A 28 -13.89 14.37 8.92
C ALA A 28 -13.23 13.18 8.22
N GLY A 29 -13.30 13.12 6.87
CA GLY A 29 -12.61 12.11 6.06
C GLY A 29 -11.09 12.16 6.22
N VAL A 30 -10.49 13.36 6.15
CA VAL A 30 -9.05 13.57 6.36
C VAL A 30 -8.63 13.12 7.77
N LEU A 31 -9.36 13.55 8.79
CA LEU A 31 -9.05 13.18 10.18
C LEU A 31 -9.19 11.67 10.42
N ALA A 32 -10.31 11.08 10.00
CA ALA A 32 -10.52 9.64 10.14
C ALA A 32 -9.48 8.83 9.35
N GLY A 33 -9.20 9.20 8.10
CA GLY A 33 -8.18 8.56 7.27
C GLY A 33 -6.78 8.72 7.85
N GLY A 34 -6.43 9.91 8.36
CA GLY A 34 -5.16 10.18 9.01
C GLY A 34 -4.95 9.37 10.29
N LEU A 35 -5.98 9.28 11.15
CA LEU A 35 -5.95 8.48 12.37
C LEU A 35 -5.83 6.98 12.07
N LEU A 36 -6.59 6.46 11.10
CA LEU A 36 -6.52 5.05 10.69
C LEU A 36 -5.16 4.73 10.06
N GLY A 37 -4.67 5.58 9.15
CA GLY A 37 -3.38 5.39 8.49
C GLY A 37 -2.20 5.54 9.46
N GLY A 38 -2.23 6.55 10.32
CA GLY A 38 -1.21 6.77 11.35
C GLY A 38 -1.21 5.66 12.40
N GLY A 39 -2.39 5.26 12.90
CA GLY A 39 -2.55 4.15 13.84
C GLY A 39 -2.03 2.83 13.27
N TYR A 40 -2.36 2.51 12.02
CA TYR A 40 -1.79 1.35 11.33
C TYR A 40 -0.26 1.41 11.24
N GLY A 41 0.31 2.60 10.90
CA GLY A 41 1.75 2.79 10.79
C GLY A 41 2.48 2.61 12.13
N VAL A 42 1.87 3.00 13.25
CA VAL A 42 2.43 2.80 14.61
C VAL A 42 2.37 1.33 15.04
N LEU A 43 1.28 0.63 14.70
CA LEU A 43 1.08 -0.77 15.10
C LEU A 43 1.92 -1.76 14.26
N ARG A 44 2.38 -1.35 13.08
CA ARG A 44 3.18 -2.22 12.22
C ARG A 44 4.63 -2.28 12.67
N THR A 45 5.18 -3.48 12.80
CA THR A 45 6.60 -3.68 13.10
C THR A 45 7.49 -3.09 11.99
N PRO A 46 8.49 -2.26 12.33
CA PRO A 46 9.42 -1.72 11.35
C PRO A 46 10.18 -2.85 10.64
N GLN A 47 10.41 -2.68 9.36
CA GLN A 47 11.15 -3.63 8.53
C GLN A 47 12.47 -2.99 8.09
N TYR A 48 13.54 -3.76 8.12
CA TYR A 48 14.88 -3.35 7.71
C TYR A 48 15.31 -4.17 6.51
N THR A 49 15.83 -3.51 5.48
CA THR A 49 16.31 -4.17 4.27
C THR A 49 17.82 -3.98 4.15
N ALA A 50 18.56 -5.07 4.07
CA ALA A 50 19.99 -5.08 3.82
C ALA A 50 20.30 -5.73 2.47
N THR A 51 21.26 -5.15 1.72
CA THR A 51 21.61 -5.62 0.38
C THR A 51 23.08 -5.98 0.31
N SER A 52 23.38 -7.16 -0.23
CA SER A 52 24.73 -7.62 -0.59
C SER A 52 24.86 -7.64 -2.11
N TYR A 53 26.02 -7.22 -2.60
CA TYR A 53 26.31 -7.18 -4.02
C TYR A 53 27.32 -8.26 -4.39
N VAL A 54 26.98 -9.01 -5.44
CA VAL A 54 27.84 -10.04 -6.04
C VAL A 54 28.13 -9.65 -7.48
N VAL A 55 29.39 -9.70 -7.88
CA VAL A 55 29.84 -9.35 -9.23
C VAL A 55 30.29 -10.62 -9.95
N ALA A 56 29.90 -10.78 -11.20
CA ALA A 56 30.41 -11.81 -12.08
C ALA A 56 31.65 -11.33 -12.81
N VAL A 57 32.77 -11.99 -12.58
CA VAL A 57 34.06 -11.67 -13.17
C VAL A 57 34.34 -12.67 -14.29
N PRO A 58 34.55 -12.22 -15.53
CA PRO A 58 34.92 -13.13 -16.63
C PRO A 58 36.32 -13.69 -16.40
N GLY A 59 36.50 -15.01 -16.63
CA GLY A 59 37.80 -15.64 -16.68
C GLY A 59 38.49 -15.38 -18.02
N GLU A 60 39.71 -15.93 -18.19
CA GLU A 60 40.53 -15.74 -19.39
C GLU A 60 39.85 -16.21 -20.71
N GLN A 61 38.88 -17.10 -20.62
CA GLN A 61 38.17 -17.68 -21.77
C GLN A 61 36.74 -17.13 -21.94
N SER A 62 36.39 -16.08 -21.24
CA SER A 62 35.07 -15.44 -21.33
C SER A 62 35.21 -13.92 -21.43
N ASP A 63 34.17 -13.28 -21.97
CA ASP A 63 34.12 -11.83 -22.14
C ASP A 63 33.09 -11.18 -21.15
N THR A 64 33.07 -9.85 -21.14
CA THR A 64 32.16 -9.07 -20.27
C THR A 64 30.69 -9.33 -20.60
N ALA A 65 30.34 -9.57 -21.88
CA ALA A 65 28.96 -9.86 -22.30
C ALA A 65 28.51 -11.22 -21.75
N THR A 66 29.40 -12.23 -21.79
CA THR A 66 29.16 -13.53 -21.18
C THR A 66 28.99 -13.41 -19.66
N ALA A 67 29.85 -12.64 -18.97
CA ALA A 67 29.71 -12.40 -17.52
C ALA A 67 28.39 -11.73 -17.19
N LEU A 68 27.92 -10.77 -18.00
CA LEU A 68 26.62 -10.13 -17.85
C LEU A 68 25.46 -11.14 -17.98
N GLY A 69 25.52 -12.00 -19.00
CA GLY A 69 24.53 -13.04 -19.22
C GLY A 69 24.44 -14.03 -18.04
N PHE A 70 25.59 -14.46 -17.52
CA PHE A 70 25.64 -15.32 -16.34
C PHE A 70 25.18 -14.62 -15.07
N ALA A 71 25.51 -13.34 -14.86
CA ALA A 71 24.99 -12.56 -13.72
C ALA A 71 23.46 -12.53 -13.72
N GLN A 72 22.84 -12.30 -14.88
CA GLN A 72 21.39 -12.35 -15.03
C GLN A 72 20.80 -13.75 -14.76
N ALA A 73 21.45 -14.79 -15.23
CA ALA A 73 21.06 -16.17 -14.97
C ALA A 73 21.17 -16.51 -13.48
N TYR A 74 22.29 -16.20 -12.85
CA TYR A 74 22.51 -16.42 -11.40
C TYR A 74 21.55 -15.61 -10.54
N GLY A 75 21.17 -14.40 -10.93
CA GLY A 75 20.15 -13.62 -10.24
C GLY A 75 18.79 -14.33 -10.16
N ARG A 76 18.42 -15.10 -11.19
CA ARG A 76 17.19 -15.92 -11.18
C ARG A 76 17.33 -17.19 -10.34
N VAL A 77 18.53 -17.75 -10.29
CA VAL A 77 18.82 -18.99 -9.54
C VAL A 77 18.97 -18.71 -8.05
N ALA A 78 19.38 -17.50 -7.64
CA ALA A 78 19.68 -17.14 -6.27
C ALA A 78 18.51 -17.35 -5.27
N THR A 79 17.27 -17.30 -5.75
CA THR A 79 16.06 -17.55 -4.93
C THR A 79 15.54 -18.99 -5.06
N GLN A 80 16.23 -19.85 -5.76
CA GLN A 80 15.84 -21.26 -5.89
C GLN A 80 16.17 -22.06 -4.64
N VAL A 81 15.43 -23.15 -4.47
CA VAL A 81 15.49 -24.02 -3.27
C VAL A 81 16.90 -24.49 -2.97
N ALA A 82 17.69 -24.85 -3.98
CA ALA A 82 19.05 -25.35 -3.78
C ALA A 82 19.98 -24.32 -3.12
N VAL A 83 19.94 -23.06 -3.59
CA VAL A 83 20.74 -21.95 -3.03
C VAL A 83 20.24 -21.56 -1.66
N LEU A 84 18.92 -21.50 -1.46
CA LEU A 84 18.31 -21.15 -0.17
C LEU A 84 18.56 -22.22 0.90
N ALA A 85 18.59 -23.50 0.52
CA ALA A 85 18.91 -24.61 1.43
C ALA A 85 20.34 -24.49 1.97
N ASP A 86 21.30 -24.20 1.09
CA ASP A 86 22.69 -23.95 1.51
C ASP A 86 22.84 -22.65 2.34
N ALA A 87 22.09 -21.62 2.00
CA ALA A 87 22.06 -20.37 2.78
C ALA A 87 21.44 -20.54 4.15
N GLN A 88 20.44 -21.42 4.31
CA GLN A 88 19.70 -21.66 5.55
C GLN A 88 20.63 -21.98 6.73
N ALA A 89 21.58 -22.89 6.52
CA ALA A 89 22.51 -23.34 7.56
C ALA A 89 23.33 -22.18 8.16
N ARG A 90 23.59 -21.14 7.37
CA ARG A 90 24.40 -19.97 7.78
C ARG A 90 23.56 -18.79 8.22
N ALA A 91 22.36 -18.62 7.65
CA ALA A 91 21.43 -17.57 8.02
C ALA A 91 20.77 -17.83 9.38
N GLY A 92 20.72 -19.08 9.84
CA GLY A 92 20.07 -19.47 11.10
C GLY A 92 18.57 -19.22 11.11
N VAL A 93 17.93 -19.22 9.93
CA VAL A 93 16.49 -19.02 9.78
C VAL A 93 15.86 -20.09 8.90
N PRO A 94 14.58 -20.41 9.06
CA PRO A 94 13.89 -21.39 8.21
C PRO A 94 13.91 -20.99 6.73
N MET A 95 13.92 -21.99 5.83
CA MET A 95 13.88 -21.76 4.38
C MET A 95 12.67 -20.95 3.95
N ALA A 96 11.50 -21.16 4.55
CA ALA A 96 10.30 -20.38 4.27
C ALA A 96 10.54 -18.88 4.51
N THR A 97 11.18 -18.52 5.62
CA THR A 97 11.54 -17.13 5.91
C THR A 97 12.49 -16.54 4.86
N LEU A 98 13.52 -17.30 4.45
CA LEU A 98 14.43 -16.85 3.39
C LEU A 98 13.68 -16.62 2.07
N ARG A 99 12.81 -17.56 1.68
CA ARG A 99 12.03 -17.45 0.45
C ARG A 99 11.11 -16.23 0.43
N ASP A 100 10.49 -15.90 1.56
CA ASP A 100 9.57 -14.79 1.68
C ASP A 100 10.28 -13.45 1.80
N SER A 101 11.47 -13.43 2.42
CA SER A 101 12.20 -12.22 2.80
C SER A 101 13.30 -11.83 1.83
N VAL A 102 13.83 -12.78 1.01
CA VAL A 102 14.94 -12.51 0.10
C VAL A 102 14.42 -12.16 -1.29
N ARG A 103 15.01 -11.13 -1.88
CA ARG A 103 14.78 -10.69 -3.25
C ARG A 103 16.11 -10.47 -3.94
N THR A 104 16.14 -10.72 -5.25
CA THR A 104 17.30 -10.46 -6.08
C THR A 104 16.96 -9.51 -7.20
N ALA A 105 17.92 -8.66 -7.54
CA ALA A 105 17.85 -7.79 -8.70
C ALA A 105 19.18 -7.85 -9.45
N THR A 106 19.11 -7.79 -10.76
CA THR A 106 20.30 -7.78 -11.65
C THR A 106 20.35 -6.43 -12.36
N SER A 107 21.57 -5.91 -12.58
CA SER A 107 21.76 -4.72 -13.41
C SER A 107 21.72 -5.12 -14.90
N PRO A 108 21.08 -4.35 -15.78
CA PRO A 108 21.12 -4.59 -17.22
C PRO A 108 22.48 -4.24 -17.83
N ASP A 109 23.21 -3.30 -17.23
CA ASP A 109 24.44 -2.72 -17.78
C ASP A 109 25.74 -3.17 -17.06
N ALA A 110 25.60 -3.87 -15.94
CA ALA A 110 26.74 -4.34 -15.16
C ALA A 110 26.56 -5.80 -14.74
N PRO A 111 27.63 -6.62 -14.76
CA PRO A 111 27.55 -8.03 -14.37
C PRO A 111 27.42 -8.19 -12.84
N MET A 112 26.38 -7.57 -12.26
CA MET A 112 26.13 -7.52 -10.81
C MET A 112 24.77 -8.11 -10.44
N VAL A 113 24.75 -8.82 -9.32
CA VAL A 113 23.54 -9.32 -8.67
C VAL A 113 23.43 -8.67 -7.30
N ALA A 114 22.35 -7.95 -7.06
CA ALA A 114 21.99 -7.43 -5.74
C ALA A 114 21.10 -8.46 -5.03
N VAL A 115 21.51 -8.91 -3.85
CA VAL A 115 20.74 -9.80 -2.99
C VAL A 115 20.28 -9.01 -1.78
N SER A 116 18.98 -8.74 -1.71
CA SER A 116 18.35 -7.98 -0.64
C SER A 116 17.55 -8.92 0.27
N ALA A 117 17.64 -8.69 1.58
CA ALA A 117 16.84 -9.42 2.55
C ALA A 117 16.17 -8.45 3.51
N THR A 118 14.92 -8.74 3.88
CA THR A 118 14.10 -7.89 4.76
C THR A 118 13.77 -8.65 6.04
N SER A 119 13.93 -7.97 7.20
CA SER A 119 13.62 -8.54 8.52
C SER A 119 13.27 -7.43 9.52
N PRO A 120 12.49 -7.73 10.58
CA PRO A 120 12.32 -6.81 11.71
C PRO A 120 13.62 -6.52 12.47
N ARG A 121 14.64 -7.37 12.31
CA ARG A 121 15.95 -7.23 12.97
C ARG A 121 17.04 -6.88 11.94
N PRO A 122 17.71 -5.71 12.06
CA PRO A 122 18.72 -5.25 11.09
C PRO A 122 19.86 -6.27 10.88
N ALA A 123 20.39 -6.84 11.95
CA ALA A 123 21.47 -7.80 11.88
C ALA A 123 21.04 -9.12 11.17
N GLN A 124 19.80 -9.53 11.36
CA GLN A 124 19.25 -10.70 10.67
C GLN A 124 19.06 -10.45 9.18
N ALA A 125 18.58 -9.24 8.78
CA ALA A 125 18.47 -8.86 7.38
C ALA A 125 19.84 -8.94 6.68
N ALA A 126 20.88 -8.34 7.28
CA ALA A 126 22.24 -8.41 6.75
C ALA A 126 22.78 -9.85 6.72
N GLY A 127 22.53 -10.63 7.78
CA GLY A 127 22.93 -12.05 7.86
C GLY A 127 22.32 -12.90 6.74
N MET A 128 21.02 -12.74 6.49
CA MET A 128 20.30 -13.44 5.41
C MET A 128 20.84 -13.07 4.02
N ALA A 129 20.97 -11.77 3.74
CA ALA A 129 21.50 -11.30 2.45
C ALA A 129 22.91 -11.85 2.19
N ASN A 130 23.80 -11.79 3.18
CA ASN A 130 25.16 -12.30 3.08
C ASN A 130 25.21 -13.84 2.97
N ALA A 131 24.31 -14.56 3.65
CA ALA A 131 24.25 -16.01 3.57
C ALA A 131 23.87 -16.48 2.15
N VAL A 132 22.86 -15.83 1.54
CA VAL A 132 22.42 -16.14 0.19
C VAL A 132 23.48 -15.75 -0.85
N ALA A 133 24.09 -14.56 -0.70
CA ALA A 133 25.18 -14.14 -1.60
C ALA A 133 26.35 -15.12 -1.60
N ARG A 134 26.77 -15.59 -0.43
CA ARG A 134 27.83 -16.60 -0.32
C ARG A 134 27.40 -17.99 -0.82
N ALA A 135 26.15 -18.37 -0.63
CA ALA A 135 25.62 -19.61 -1.20
C ALA A 135 25.63 -19.55 -2.73
N LEU A 136 25.19 -18.42 -3.30
CA LEU A 136 25.21 -18.20 -4.74
C LEU A 136 26.63 -18.26 -5.30
N ALA A 137 27.60 -17.62 -4.66
CA ALA A 137 29.00 -17.68 -5.08
C ALA A 137 29.54 -19.12 -5.08
N ARG A 138 29.26 -19.92 -4.05
CA ARG A 138 29.66 -21.36 -4.02
C ARG A 138 29.02 -22.19 -5.14
N HIS A 139 27.74 -21.93 -5.44
CA HIS A 139 27.07 -22.60 -6.55
C HIS A 139 27.72 -22.23 -7.91
N ALA A 140 28.13 -20.98 -8.07
CA ALA A 140 28.86 -20.54 -9.26
C ALA A 140 30.26 -21.14 -9.33
N ASP A 141 31.00 -21.24 -8.22
CA ASP A 141 32.30 -21.88 -8.15
C ASP A 141 32.24 -23.32 -8.57
N ALA A 142 31.21 -24.07 -8.20
CA ALA A 142 31.00 -25.44 -8.62
C ALA A 142 30.80 -25.58 -10.14
N ALA A 143 30.27 -24.54 -10.79
CA ALA A 143 30.07 -24.51 -12.25
C ALA A 143 31.19 -23.76 -13.01
N LYS A 144 32.20 -23.23 -12.33
CA LYS A 144 33.24 -22.35 -12.87
C LYS A 144 33.99 -23.00 -14.04
N ALA A 145 34.29 -24.30 -13.95
CA ALA A 145 34.98 -25.02 -15.01
C ALA A 145 34.20 -25.06 -16.34
N ALA A 146 32.87 -25.00 -16.26
CA ALA A 146 31.99 -25.04 -17.45
C ALA A 146 31.61 -23.64 -17.94
N THR A 147 31.50 -22.66 -17.02
CA THR A 147 31.02 -21.32 -17.34
C THR A 147 32.12 -20.31 -17.61
N HIS A 148 33.34 -20.57 -17.13
CA HIS A 148 34.49 -19.67 -17.14
C HIS A 148 34.19 -18.29 -16.54
N VAL A 149 33.20 -18.22 -15.63
CA VAL A 149 32.80 -17.00 -14.90
C VAL A 149 32.86 -17.26 -13.39
N ASP A 150 33.46 -16.32 -12.67
CA ASP A 150 33.58 -16.36 -11.22
C ASP A 150 32.61 -15.40 -10.57
N LEU A 151 31.96 -15.77 -9.46
CA LEU A 151 31.12 -14.89 -8.70
C LEU A 151 31.81 -14.49 -7.40
N MET A 152 32.06 -13.20 -7.27
CA MET A 152 32.71 -12.64 -6.07
C MET A 152 31.72 -11.74 -5.30
N GLN A 153 31.66 -11.91 -3.99
CA GLN A 153 30.94 -10.95 -3.13
C GLN A 153 31.72 -9.64 -3.09
N PHE A 154 31.25 -8.65 -3.81
CA PHE A 154 31.90 -7.33 -3.92
C PHE A 154 31.66 -6.48 -2.67
N SER A 155 30.40 -6.41 -2.23
CA SER A 155 30.03 -5.63 -1.04
C SER A 155 29.10 -6.48 -0.14
N PRO A 156 29.56 -6.82 1.06
CA PRO A 156 28.72 -7.50 2.03
C PRO A 156 27.62 -6.56 2.55
N ALA A 157 26.46 -7.12 2.85
CA ALA A 157 25.38 -6.39 3.49
C ALA A 157 25.77 -5.99 4.92
N VAL A 158 25.53 -4.74 5.25
CA VAL A 158 25.70 -4.18 6.59
C VAL A 158 24.33 -3.99 7.25
N PRO A 159 24.20 -4.19 8.56
CA PRO A 159 22.94 -3.93 9.26
C PRO A 159 22.51 -2.46 9.07
N PRO A 160 21.30 -2.21 8.50
CA PRO A 160 20.83 -0.84 8.32
C PRO A 160 20.44 -0.21 9.66
N THR A 161 20.68 1.09 9.78
CA THR A 161 20.33 1.87 10.97
C THR A 161 18.90 2.39 10.94
N GLU A 162 18.33 2.52 9.74
CA GLU A 162 16.98 3.04 9.53
C GLU A 162 16.05 1.98 8.94
N PRO A 163 14.77 1.97 9.34
CA PRO A 163 13.79 1.06 8.75
C PRO A 163 13.48 1.46 7.31
N SER A 164 13.35 0.46 6.44
CA SER A 164 12.92 0.64 5.04
C SER A 164 11.40 0.74 4.90
N SER A 165 10.64 0.38 5.94
CA SER A 165 9.18 0.52 5.95
C SER A 165 8.77 1.99 6.08
N PRO A 166 7.65 2.42 5.45
CA PRO A 166 7.15 3.78 5.60
C PRO A 166 6.89 4.14 7.06
N SER A 167 7.25 5.36 7.45
CA SER A 167 6.99 5.86 8.80
C SER A 167 5.48 6.06 9.06
N ALA A 168 5.08 6.09 10.33
CA ALA A 168 3.69 6.36 10.71
C ALA A 168 3.17 7.71 10.19
N GLY A 169 4.06 8.70 10.03
CA GLY A 169 3.72 9.99 9.42
C GLY A 169 3.34 9.86 7.95
N VAL A 170 4.11 9.08 7.17
CA VAL A 170 3.84 8.84 5.75
C VAL A 170 2.53 8.07 5.57
N THR A 171 2.32 6.99 6.34
CA THR A 171 1.06 6.21 6.28
C THR A 171 -0.14 7.05 6.73
N GLY A 172 0.04 7.93 7.71
CA GLY A 172 -0.97 8.89 8.13
C GLY A 172 -1.35 9.89 7.03
N LEU A 173 -0.36 10.44 6.32
CA LEU A 173 -0.59 11.34 5.18
C LEU A 173 -1.32 10.63 4.03
N ILE A 174 -0.93 9.39 3.71
CA ILE A 174 -1.62 8.58 2.69
C ILE A 174 -3.07 8.32 3.12
N GLY A 175 -3.29 7.95 4.38
CA GLY A 175 -4.64 7.77 4.93
C GLY A 175 -5.46 9.05 4.89
N ALA A 176 -4.88 10.19 5.27
CA ALA A 176 -5.53 11.49 5.25
C ALA A 176 -5.93 11.91 3.82
N SER A 177 -5.07 11.72 2.83
CA SER A 177 -5.36 12.04 1.43
C SER A 177 -6.46 11.14 0.86
N ALA A 178 -6.42 9.83 1.12
CA ALA A 178 -7.46 8.90 0.73
C ALA A 178 -8.81 9.24 1.39
N GLY A 179 -8.81 9.52 2.70
CA GLY A 179 -9.99 9.93 3.44
C GLY A 179 -10.57 11.26 2.95
N GLY A 180 -9.70 12.22 2.59
CA GLY A 180 -10.10 13.50 2.00
C GLY A 180 -10.77 13.32 0.63
N LEU A 181 -10.22 12.45 -0.23
CA LEU A 181 -10.82 12.11 -1.52
C LEU A 181 -12.20 11.46 -1.37
N LEU A 182 -12.34 10.51 -0.46
CA LEU A 182 -13.63 9.86 -0.18
C LEU A 182 -14.64 10.86 0.40
N GLY A 183 -14.20 11.75 1.31
CA GLY A 183 -15.02 12.83 1.84
C GLY A 183 -15.48 13.81 0.77
N GLY A 184 -14.58 14.19 -0.16
CA GLY A 184 -14.88 15.02 -1.32
C GLY A 184 -15.87 14.36 -2.28
N LEU A 185 -15.69 13.07 -2.57
CA LEU A 185 -16.62 12.30 -3.40
C LEU A 185 -18.01 12.21 -2.75
N ALA A 186 -18.07 11.95 -1.45
CA ALA A 186 -19.33 11.95 -0.70
C ALA A 186 -20.03 13.31 -0.75
N LEU A 187 -19.26 14.41 -0.77
CA LEU A 187 -19.79 15.75 -0.93
C LEU A 187 -20.41 15.97 -2.32
N LEU A 188 -19.77 15.46 -3.38
CA LEU A 188 -20.27 15.56 -4.75
C LEU A 188 -21.56 14.76 -4.98
N VAL A 189 -21.67 13.59 -4.36
CA VAL A 189 -22.86 12.72 -4.47
C VAL A 189 -24.02 13.21 -3.59
N ARG A 190 -23.75 14.12 -2.62
CA ARG A 190 -24.81 14.64 -1.75
C ARG A 190 -25.83 15.43 -2.57
N PRO A 191 -27.12 14.99 -2.62
CA PRO A 191 -28.16 15.73 -3.33
C PRO A 191 -28.32 17.11 -2.73
N ARG A 192 -28.14 18.15 -3.54
CA ARG A 192 -28.45 19.53 -3.16
C ARG A 192 -29.97 19.64 -3.16
N CYS A 193 -30.61 19.46 -2.00
CA CYS A 193 -32.00 19.87 -1.84
C CYS A 193 -32.05 21.38 -2.04
N ARG A 194 -32.52 21.82 -3.21
CA ARG A 194 -32.88 23.21 -3.48
C ARG A 194 -34.02 23.57 -2.53
N PRO A 195 -33.97 24.70 -1.82
CA PRO A 195 -35.08 25.15 -0.95
C PRO A 195 -36.36 25.51 -1.73
N GLU A 196 -36.32 25.50 -3.06
CA GLU A 196 -37.41 25.96 -3.92
C GLU A 196 -38.53 24.93 -4.14
N ASP A 197 -38.33 23.66 -3.75
CA ASP A 197 -39.37 22.63 -3.99
C ASP A 197 -40.46 22.58 -2.87
N GLU A 198 -40.39 23.45 -1.86
CA GLU A 198 -41.37 23.46 -0.76
C GLU A 198 -42.50 24.52 -0.92
N CYS A 199 -42.47 25.31 -2.00
CA CYS A 199 -43.46 26.37 -2.23
C CYS A 199 -44.46 26.11 -3.35
N VAL A 200 -44.44 24.96 -4.02
CA VAL A 200 -45.48 24.63 -5.02
C VAL A 200 -46.28 23.42 -4.55
N ARG A 201 -46.88 23.52 -3.37
CA ARG A 201 -48.21 22.96 -3.19
C ARG A 201 -49.18 23.95 -3.83
N ALA A 202 -49.38 23.81 -5.12
CA ALA A 202 -50.42 24.50 -5.81
C ALA A 202 -51.72 24.36 -5.02
N SER A 203 -52.24 25.50 -4.52
CA SER A 203 -53.60 25.62 -4.10
C SER A 203 -54.43 25.31 -5.35
N VAL A 204 -55.05 24.12 -5.36
CA VAL A 204 -56.01 23.76 -6.38
C VAL A 204 -57.20 24.70 -6.11
N PRO A 205 -57.62 25.59 -7.07
CA PRO A 205 -58.80 26.35 -6.91
C PRO A 205 -60.00 25.38 -6.89
N GLY A 206 -60.75 25.41 -5.80
CA GLY A 206 -62.01 24.65 -5.71
C GLY A 206 -62.97 25.06 -6.84
N PRO A 207 -63.85 24.12 -7.28
CA PRO A 207 -64.81 24.42 -8.33
C PRO A 207 -65.76 25.56 -7.89
N ALA A 208 -65.84 26.62 -8.74
CA ALA A 208 -66.78 27.70 -8.56
C ALA A 208 -68.22 27.11 -8.65
N VAL A 209 -68.95 27.28 -7.55
CA VAL A 209 -70.40 26.94 -7.53
C VAL A 209 -71.09 27.97 -8.44
N ALA A 210 -71.62 27.51 -9.59
CA ALA A 210 -72.46 28.32 -10.45
C ALA A 210 -73.73 28.65 -9.70
N ALA A 211 -73.91 29.92 -9.35
CA ALA A 211 -75.16 30.41 -8.81
C ALA A 211 -76.24 30.36 -9.86
N ASP A 212 -77.25 29.60 -9.56
CA ASP A 212 -78.48 29.44 -10.32
C ASP A 212 -79.24 30.76 -10.40
N ALA A 213 -79.28 31.36 -11.58
CA ALA A 213 -80.11 32.52 -11.87
C ALA A 213 -81.42 32.06 -12.53
N ARG A 214 -82.32 31.51 -11.72
CA ARG A 214 -83.75 31.45 -12.08
C ARG A 214 -84.45 32.54 -11.32
N GLY A 215 -85.03 33.50 -12.05
CA GLY A 215 -85.91 34.50 -11.44
C GLY A 215 -86.53 35.44 -12.46
N ARG A 216 -87.63 34.97 -13.00
CA ARG A 216 -88.88 35.69 -13.30
C ARG A 216 -88.87 36.80 -14.34
N LEU A 217 -89.74 36.57 -15.21
CA LEU A 217 -90.80 37.08 -16.07
C LEU A 217 -90.45 37.28 -17.49
#